data_0c64c284fae1539978ead3e00638ab1f
#
_entry.id   0c64c284fae1539978ead3e00638ab1f
#
_cell.length_a   1.000
_cell.length_b   1.000
_cell.length_c   1.000
_cell.angle_alpha   90.00
_cell.angle_beta   90.00
_cell.angle_gamma   90.00
#
_symmetry.space_group_name_H-M   'P 1'
#
loop_
_entity.id
_entity.type
_entity.pdbx_description
1 polymer ?
#
loop_
_entity_poly.entity_id
_entity_poly.type
_entity_poly.pdbx_seq_one_letter_code
_entity_poly.pdbx_strand_id
1 'polypeptide(L)'
;MPAPRTVLLTGAAGGLGTLMRDLLPGYGYELRLLDLRPVEGEPDAIVADLADKDAVREAVRGVDAIIHLAGISLEASFEKILKANIEGTYNLYEAAREEGIGRVVFASSNHAVGYTPRPQGDDPLIPVDTPRRPDTFYGLSKCFGEDLAQLYWDKHGLETVSVRIGSCFPEPTSVRMLSVWMSPADGARLLHAALTAENVGHTVVHGSSANTRLWWDLTSARALGYEPQDDSEPYAEKLIAEQGDLDPDNPAHAHLGGHFVTDPPIWPY
;
A
#
# COMPACT_ATOMS: atom_id res chain seq x y z
N MET A 1 -15.33 -0.79 -16.94
CA MET A 1 -14.27 -0.82 -17.98
C MET A 1 -13.88 -2.28 -18.24
N PRO A 2 -13.38 -2.67 -19.44
CA PRO A 2 -12.77 -4.00 -19.57
C PRO A 2 -11.62 -4.14 -18.58
N ALA A 3 -11.33 -5.39 -18.16
CA ALA A 3 -10.18 -5.63 -17.28
C ALA A 3 -8.89 -5.14 -17.97
N PRO A 4 -7.98 -4.43 -17.27
CA PRO A 4 -6.74 -3.95 -17.85
C PRO A 4 -5.87 -5.13 -18.29
N ARG A 5 -5.17 -4.98 -19.40
CA ARG A 5 -4.24 -5.99 -19.90
C ARG A 5 -2.80 -5.64 -19.51
N THR A 6 -2.37 -4.43 -19.84
CA THR A 6 -1.03 -3.94 -19.52
C THR A 6 -1.07 -3.02 -18.31
N VAL A 7 -0.33 -3.40 -17.26
CA VAL A 7 -0.32 -2.68 -15.99
C VAL A 7 1.09 -2.19 -15.68
N LEU A 8 1.25 -0.88 -15.44
CA LEU A 8 2.51 -0.35 -14.91
C LEU A 8 2.61 -0.68 -13.42
N LEU A 9 3.64 -1.42 -13.06
CA LEU A 9 4.01 -1.70 -11.67
C LEU A 9 5.23 -0.85 -11.29
N THR A 10 5.04 0.18 -10.48
CA THR A 10 6.17 0.96 -9.94
C THR A 10 6.63 0.40 -8.62
N GLY A 11 7.92 0.57 -8.29
CA GLY A 11 8.51 -0.06 -7.10
C GLY A 11 8.78 -1.55 -7.30
N ALA A 12 9.01 -1.95 -8.55
CA ALA A 12 9.12 -3.35 -8.98
C ALA A 12 10.31 -4.10 -8.36
N ALA A 13 11.39 -3.40 -7.95
CA ALA A 13 12.55 -3.98 -7.25
C ALA A 13 12.40 -3.96 -5.72
N GLY A 14 11.29 -3.43 -5.18
CA GLY A 14 10.98 -3.43 -3.75
C GLY A 14 10.45 -4.79 -3.28
N GLY A 15 10.38 -5.01 -1.95
CA GLY A 15 9.91 -6.28 -1.40
C GLY A 15 8.51 -6.66 -1.88
N LEU A 16 7.53 -5.75 -1.79
CA LEU A 16 6.17 -6.00 -2.29
C LEU A 16 6.15 -6.11 -3.82
N GLY A 17 6.91 -5.27 -4.54
CA GLY A 17 6.99 -5.31 -6.00
C GLY A 17 7.49 -6.66 -6.50
N THR A 18 8.52 -7.23 -5.87
CA THR A 18 9.05 -8.56 -6.21
C THR A 18 7.98 -9.64 -6.07
N LEU A 19 7.25 -9.66 -4.96
CA LEU A 19 6.15 -10.61 -4.75
C LEU A 19 5.04 -10.46 -5.80
N MET A 20 4.69 -9.23 -6.14
CA MET A 20 3.61 -8.95 -7.09
C MET A 20 3.99 -9.25 -8.55
N ARG A 21 5.26 -9.11 -8.92
CA ARG A 21 5.76 -9.54 -10.25
C ARG A 21 5.52 -11.02 -10.51
N ASP A 22 5.67 -11.85 -9.47
CA ASP A 22 5.50 -13.29 -9.57
C ASP A 22 4.01 -13.70 -9.61
N LEU A 23 3.15 -12.96 -8.94
CA LEU A 23 1.76 -13.36 -8.71
C LEU A 23 0.75 -12.73 -9.70
N LEU A 24 0.93 -11.46 -10.06
CA LEU A 24 -0.02 -10.74 -10.91
C LEU A 24 -0.16 -11.29 -12.34
N PRO A 25 0.90 -11.82 -12.99
CA PRO A 25 0.74 -12.47 -14.30
C PRO A 25 -0.25 -13.64 -14.28
N GLY A 26 -0.41 -14.32 -13.15
CA GLY A 26 -1.42 -15.38 -12.96
C GLY A 26 -2.87 -14.91 -13.12
N TYR A 27 -3.13 -13.61 -13.02
CA TYR A 27 -4.43 -12.98 -13.29
C TYR A 27 -4.57 -12.48 -14.74
N GLY A 28 -3.58 -12.74 -15.60
CA GLY A 28 -3.59 -12.37 -17.01
C GLY A 28 -3.04 -10.99 -17.32
N TYR A 29 -2.35 -10.35 -16.38
CA TYR A 29 -1.72 -9.04 -16.60
C TYR A 29 -0.36 -9.17 -17.28
N GLU A 30 -0.11 -8.29 -18.25
CA GLU A 30 1.22 -7.99 -18.77
C GLU A 30 1.78 -6.83 -17.94
N LEU A 31 2.89 -7.05 -17.23
CA LEU A 31 3.47 -6.04 -16.36
C LEU A 31 4.54 -5.23 -17.09
N ARG A 32 4.39 -3.89 -17.10
CA ARG A 32 5.48 -2.97 -17.36
C ARG A 32 6.09 -2.58 -16.02
N LEU A 33 7.39 -2.78 -15.86
CA LEU A 33 8.07 -2.61 -14.58
C LEU A 33 8.85 -1.29 -14.53
N LEU A 34 8.73 -0.56 -13.43
CA LEU A 34 9.52 0.64 -13.16
C LEU A 34 10.05 0.63 -11.72
N ASP A 35 11.33 0.91 -11.55
CA ASP A 35 11.96 1.15 -10.25
C ASP A 35 13.13 2.14 -10.38
N LEU A 36 13.55 2.74 -9.27
CA LEU A 36 14.76 3.55 -9.20
C LEU A 36 16.02 2.71 -9.42
N ARG A 37 15.97 1.41 -9.15
CA ARG A 37 17.07 0.45 -9.26
C ARG A 37 16.76 -0.58 -10.36
N PRO A 38 17.80 -1.19 -10.96
CA PRO A 38 17.59 -2.34 -11.82
C PRO A 38 16.76 -3.42 -11.14
N VAL A 39 15.86 -4.04 -11.90
CA VAL A 39 14.99 -5.12 -11.43
C VAL A 39 15.65 -6.44 -11.80
N GLU A 40 15.99 -7.24 -10.79
CA GLU A 40 16.69 -8.52 -10.99
C GLU A 40 15.84 -9.46 -11.87
N GLY A 41 16.49 -10.05 -12.88
CA GLY A 41 15.84 -10.94 -13.84
C GLY A 41 15.03 -10.26 -14.95
N GLU A 42 14.87 -8.91 -14.90
CA GLU A 42 14.00 -8.15 -15.80
C GLU A 42 14.80 -7.07 -16.57
N PRO A 43 15.52 -7.43 -17.64
CA PRO A 43 16.39 -6.49 -18.36
C PRO A 43 15.61 -5.36 -19.06
N ASP A 44 14.32 -5.56 -19.34
CA ASP A 44 13.44 -4.59 -20.00
C ASP A 44 12.73 -3.66 -19.00
N ALA A 45 12.98 -3.81 -17.70
CA ALA A 45 12.42 -2.93 -16.69
C ALA A 45 12.97 -1.50 -16.85
N ILE A 46 12.09 -0.52 -16.70
CA ILE A 46 12.44 0.90 -16.77
C ILE A 46 13.15 1.29 -15.46
N VAL A 47 14.39 1.75 -15.56
CA VAL A 47 15.13 2.28 -14.42
C VAL A 47 15.04 3.81 -14.44
N ALA A 48 14.22 4.38 -13.54
CA ALA A 48 13.99 5.82 -13.48
C ALA A 48 13.59 6.30 -12.08
N ASP A 49 13.95 7.56 -11.77
CA ASP A 49 13.44 8.27 -10.59
C ASP A 49 12.04 8.83 -10.92
N LEU A 50 11.06 8.61 -10.04
CA LEU A 50 9.72 9.20 -10.21
C LEU A 50 9.73 10.74 -10.15
N ALA A 51 10.80 11.37 -9.66
CA ALA A 51 11.00 12.81 -9.78
C ALA A 51 11.33 13.25 -11.21
N ASP A 52 11.70 12.35 -12.11
CA ASP A 52 11.89 12.62 -13.54
C ASP A 52 10.56 12.50 -14.29
N LYS A 53 9.95 13.66 -14.57
CA LYS A 53 8.62 13.74 -15.20
C LYS A 53 8.57 13.11 -16.59
N ASP A 54 9.64 13.27 -17.37
CA ASP A 54 9.67 12.77 -18.74
C ASP A 54 9.80 11.25 -18.76
N ALA A 55 10.62 10.69 -17.88
CA ALA A 55 10.74 9.25 -17.71
C ALA A 55 9.43 8.62 -17.19
N VAL A 56 8.74 9.27 -16.24
CA VAL A 56 7.44 8.81 -15.74
C VAL A 56 6.37 8.84 -16.84
N ARG A 57 6.32 9.92 -17.64
CA ARG A 57 5.37 10.02 -18.76
C ARG A 57 5.62 8.92 -19.79
N GLU A 58 6.87 8.64 -20.13
CA GLU A 58 7.19 7.55 -21.05
C GLU A 58 6.80 6.18 -20.49
N ALA A 59 7.01 5.95 -19.20
CA ALA A 59 6.63 4.71 -18.54
C ALA A 59 5.10 4.47 -18.51
N VAL A 60 4.30 5.53 -18.37
CA VAL A 60 2.83 5.47 -18.33
C VAL A 60 2.21 5.31 -19.72
N ARG A 61 2.90 5.73 -20.79
CA ARG A 61 2.34 5.72 -22.14
C ARG A 61 1.86 4.35 -22.59
N GLY A 62 0.57 4.23 -22.92
CA GLY A 62 -0.02 3.03 -23.49
C GLY A 62 -0.23 1.88 -22.53
N VAL A 63 -0.19 2.12 -21.20
CA VAL A 63 -0.66 1.14 -20.21
C VAL A 63 -2.16 1.35 -19.93
N ASP A 64 -2.84 0.32 -19.47
CA ASP A 64 -4.28 0.39 -19.17
C ASP A 64 -4.55 0.86 -17.74
N ALA A 65 -3.65 0.53 -16.80
CA ALA A 65 -3.77 0.86 -15.38
C ALA A 65 -2.39 0.93 -14.70
N ILE A 66 -2.36 1.46 -13.49
CA ILE A 66 -1.14 1.62 -12.70
C ILE A 66 -1.32 0.99 -11.31
N ILE A 67 -0.34 0.19 -10.88
CA ILE A 67 -0.14 -0.19 -9.48
C ILE A 67 1.08 0.58 -8.97
N HIS A 68 0.84 1.54 -8.06
CA HIS A 68 1.87 2.41 -7.54
C HIS A 68 2.35 1.93 -6.17
N LEU A 69 3.44 1.14 -6.16
CA LEU A 69 4.10 0.66 -4.94
C LEU A 69 5.38 1.42 -4.61
N ALA A 70 5.91 2.21 -5.57
CA ALA A 70 7.16 2.94 -5.39
C ALA A 70 7.07 3.98 -4.27
N GLY A 71 8.22 4.23 -3.65
CA GLY A 71 8.41 5.19 -2.58
C GLY A 71 9.26 4.62 -1.45
N ILE A 72 9.70 5.48 -0.56
CA ILE A 72 10.35 5.10 0.69
C ILE A 72 9.27 4.61 1.64
N SER A 73 9.39 3.37 2.12
CA SER A 73 8.38 2.68 2.95
C SER A 73 8.69 2.68 4.45
N LEU A 74 9.73 3.41 4.85
CA LEU A 74 10.17 3.61 6.24
C LEU A 74 10.29 5.10 6.52
N GLU A 75 10.49 5.46 7.79
CA GLU A 75 10.80 6.86 8.12
C GLU A 75 12.15 7.27 7.50
N ALA A 76 12.18 8.47 6.97
CA ALA A 76 13.37 9.10 6.39
C ALA A 76 13.29 10.62 6.55
N SER A 77 14.37 11.33 6.18
CA SER A 77 14.35 12.80 6.23
C SER A 77 13.26 13.37 5.33
N PHE A 78 12.71 14.51 5.73
CA PHE A 78 11.62 15.16 5.01
C PHE A 78 11.95 15.37 3.52
N GLU A 79 13.17 15.76 3.19
CA GLU A 79 13.60 15.99 1.80
C GLU A 79 13.53 14.72 0.96
N LYS A 80 13.91 13.56 1.54
CA LYS A 80 13.83 12.28 0.84
C LYS A 80 12.39 11.87 0.62
N ILE A 81 11.55 11.99 1.66
CA ILE A 81 10.11 11.70 1.56
C ILE A 81 9.42 12.66 0.59
N LEU A 82 9.74 13.95 0.64
CA LEU A 82 9.19 14.96 -0.28
C LEU A 82 9.48 14.57 -1.73
N LYS A 83 10.74 14.25 -2.04
CA LYS A 83 11.13 13.90 -3.40
C LYS A 83 10.54 12.57 -3.87
N ALA A 84 10.72 11.50 -3.11
CA ALA A 84 10.35 10.16 -3.55
C ALA A 84 8.83 9.90 -3.45
N ASN A 85 8.20 10.28 -2.32
CA ASN A 85 6.82 9.89 -2.05
C ASN A 85 5.80 10.95 -2.48
N ILE A 86 6.12 12.24 -2.31
CA ILE A 86 5.19 13.33 -2.61
C ILE A 86 5.34 13.78 -4.07
N GLU A 87 6.52 14.24 -4.48
CA GLU A 87 6.77 14.68 -5.84
C GLU A 87 6.63 13.53 -6.84
N GLY A 88 7.20 12.35 -6.52
CA GLY A 88 7.08 11.16 -7.36
C GLY A 88 5.64 10.72 -7.57
N THR A 89 4.82 10.68 -6.51
CA THR A 89 3.40 10.35 -6.62
C THR A 89 2.64 11.39 -7.44
N TYR A 90 2.90 12.69 -7.21
CA TYR A 90 2.31 13.77 -8.01
C TYR A 90 2.63 13.62 -9.51
N ASN A 91 3.90 13.39 -9.86
CA ASN A 91 4.32 13.21 -11.26
C ASN A 91 3.62 12.01 -11.92
N LEU A 92 3.44 10.91 -11.17
CA LEU A 92 2.72 9.74 -11.68
C LEU A 92 1.25 10.04 -11.96
N TYR A 93 0.58 10.76 -11.06
CA TYR A 93 -0.83 11.14 -11.26
C TYR A 93 -1.01 12.12 -12.43
N GLU A 94 -0.08 13.07 -12.60
CA GLU A 94 -0.10 13.97 -13.77
C GLU A 94 0.11 13.19 -15.07
N ALA A 95 1.10 12.29 -15.12
CA ALA A 95 1.31 11.45 -16.29
C ALA A 95 0.09 10.54 -16.58
N ALA A 96 -0.52 9.95 -15.55
CA ALA A 96 -1.72 9.15 -15.67
C ALA A 96 -2.90 9.96 -16.26
N ARG A 97 -3.10 11.19 -15.77
CA ARG A 97 -4.12 12.12 -16.28
C ARG A 97 -3.87 12.50 -17.76
N GLU A 98 -2.63 12.84 -18.10
CA GLU A 98 -2.25 13.25 -19.46
C GLU A 98 -2.42 12.11 -20.47
N GLU A 99 -2.09 10.89 -20.09
CA GLU A 99 -2.22 9.68 -20.94
C GLU A 99 -3.64 9.07 -20.89
N GLY A 100 -4.56 9.65 -20.12
CA GLY A 100 -5.95 9.19 -20.05
C GLY A 100 -6.12 7.84 -19.34
N ILE A 101 -5.22 7.50 -18.42
CA ILE A 101 -5.32 6.27 -17.60
C ILE A 101 -6.58 6.33 -16.75
N GLY A 102 -7.39 5.27 -16.78
CA GLY A 102 -8.65 5.23 -16.04
C GLY A 102 -8.52 4.74 -14.59
N ARG A 103 -7.45 4.01 -14.24
CA ARG A 103 -7.33 3.37 -12.93
C ARG A 103 -5.92 3.43 -12.35
N VAL A 104 -5.83 3.87 -11.09
CA VAL A 104 -4.62 3.76 -10.25
C VAL A 104 -4.95 2.93 -9.01
N VAL A 105 -4.09 1.99 -8.64
CA VAL A 105 -4.08 1.36 -7.32
C VAL A 105 -2.89 1.90 -6.57
N PHE A 106 -3.14 2.68 -5.51
CA PHE A 106 -2.12 3.35 -4.73
C PHE A 106 -1.82 2.59 -3.44
N ALA A 107 -0.57 2.20 -3.24
CA ALA A 107 -0.12 1.64 -1.97
C ALA A 107 -0.07 2.73 -0.90
N SER A 108 -1.18 2.92 -0.19
CA SER A 108 -1.22 3.64 1.08
C SER A 108 -0.71 2.73 2.22
N SER A 109 -0.88 3.14 3.46
CA SER A 109 -0.33 2.42 4.60
C SER A 109 -1.19 2.61 5.86
N ASN A 110 -1.13 1.65 6.78
CA ASN A 110 -1.63 1.82 8.14
C ASN A 110 -0.98 3.02 8.87
N HIS A 111 0.22 3.46 8.44
CA HIS A 111 0.91 4.63 8.99
C HIS A 111 0.19 5.96 8.69
N ALA A 112 -0.77 6.00 7.77
CA ALA A 112 -1.69 7.14 7.60
C ALA A 112 -2.60 7.36 8.82
N VAL A 113 -2.82 6.31 9.62
CA VAL A 113 -3.61 6.30 10.86
C VAL A 113 -2.80 5.76 12.06
N GLY A 114 -1.47 5.81 11.99
CA GLY A 114 -0.54 5.12 12.88
C GLY A 114 -0.71 5.44 14.36
N TYR A 115 -1.02 6.69 14.74
CA TYR A 115 -1.31 7.10 16.12
C TYR A 115 -2.73 6.75 16.62
N THR A 116 -3.52 6.04 15.83
CA THR A 116 -4.81 5.52 16.29
C THR A 116 -4.56 4.37 17.26
N PRO A 117 -5.21 4.35 18.45
CA PRO A 117 -5.15 3.19 19.35
C PRO A 117 -5.62 1.92 18.63
N ARG A 118 -4.94 0.80 18.88
CA ARG A 118 -5.41 -0.51 18.40
C ARG A 118 -6.66 -0.95 19.17
N PRO A 119 -7.56 -1.74 18.56
CA PRO A 119 -8.68 -2.29 19.29
C PRO A 119 -8.20 -3.27 20.38
N GLN A 120 -8.93 -3.34 21.48
CA GLN A 120 -8.67 -4.22 22.60
C GLN A 120 -9.95 -4.95 23.04
N GLY A 121 -9.83 -6.21 23.40
CA GLY A 121 -10.99 -6.99 23.83
C GLY A 121 -12.11 -7.00 22.79
N ASP A 122 -13.28 -6.52 23.20
CA ASP A 122 -14.50 -6.45 22.37
C ASP A 122 -14.65 -5.11 21.61
N ASP A 123 -13.59 -4.31 21.51
CA ASP A 123 -13.62 -3.07 20.72
C ASP A 123 -13.97 -3.38 19.25
N PRO A 124 -14.68 -2.49 18.57
CA PRO A 124 -14.98 -2.67 17.16
C PRO A 124 -13.70 -2.63 16.32
N LEU A 125 -13.71 -3.33 15.19
CA LEU A 125 -12.65 -3.23 14.19
C LEU A 125 -12.51 -1.77 13.69
N ILE A 126 -11.29 -1.39 13.34
CA ILE A 126 -10.97 -0.04 12.87
C ILE A 126 -11.56 0.16 11.46
N PRO A 127 -12.52 1.08 11.31
CA PRO A 127 -13.13 1.36 10.01
C PRO A 127 -12.21 2.22 9.13
N VAL A 128 -12.45 2.20 7.84
CA VAL A 128 -11.61 2.90 6.85
C VAL A 128 -11.70 4.42 6.95
N ASP A 129 -12.82 4.96 7.46
CA ASP A 129 -13.06 6.39 7.68
C ASP A 129 -12.46 6.93 8.99
N THR A 130 -11.70 6.09 9.71
CA THR A 130 -10.91 6.53 10.87
C THR A 130 -10.09 7.78 10.51
N PRO A 131 -10.16 8.85 11.31
CA PRO A 131 -9.42 10.09 11.06
C PRO A 131 -7.92 9.84 10.88
N ARG A 132 -7.32 10.50 9.90
CA ARG A 132 -5.88 10.42 9.66
C ARG A 132 -5.09 10.93 10.87
N ARG A 133 -4.14 10.14 11.32
CA ARG A 133 -3.20 10.44 12.41
C ARG A 133 -1.87 9.81 12.08
N PRO A 134 -1.12 10.37 11.09
CA PRO A 134 0.15 9.81 10.65
C PRO A 134 1.18 9.85 11.77
N ASP A 135 2.01 8.83 11.84
CA ASP A 135 3.03 8.63 12.88
C ASP A 135 4.43 9.07 12.45
N THR A 136 4.64 9.30 11.17
CA THR A 136 5.94 9.58 10.55
C THR A 136 5.77 10.49 9.34
N PHE A 137 6.86 11.04 8.80
CA PHE A 137 6.84 11.69 7.47
C PHE A 137 6.43 10.73 6.36
N TYR A 138 6.81 9.44 6.50
CA TYR A 138 6.31 8.40 5.62
C TYR A 138 4.78 8.29 5.69
N GLY A 139 4.21 8.17 6.89
CA GLY A 139 2.76 8.14 7.10
C GLY A 139 2.07 9.39 6.55
N LEU A 140 2.66 10.57 6.77
CA LEU A 140 2.16 11.85 6.22
C LEU A 140 2.15 11.83 4.69
N SER A 141 3.17 11.26 4.04
CA SER A 141 3.21 11.15 2.58
C SER A 141 2.10 10.23 2.04
N LYS A 142 1.68 9.22 2.81
CA LYS A 142 0.55 8.36 2.43
C LYS A 142 -0.79 9.10 2.57
N CYS A 143 -0.95 9.94 3.59
CA CYS A 143 -2.09 10.86 3.66
C CYS A 143 -2.15 11.80 2.44
N PHE A 144 -1.01 12.38 2.05
CA PHE A 144 -0.92 13.21 0.84
C PHE A 144 -1.38 12.44 -0.40
N GLY A 145 -0.93 11.19 -0.58
CA GLY A 145 -1.33 10.37 -1.75
C GLY A 145 -2.83 10.07 -1.78
N GLU A 146 -3.45 9.80 -0.62
CA GLU A 146 -4.90 9.62 -0.53
C GLU A 146 -5.66 10.92 -0.87
N ASP A 147 -5.21 12.09 -0.40
CA ASP A 147 -5.83 13.38 -0.73
C ASP A 147 -5.60 13.77 -2.19
N LEU A 148 -4.43 13.47 -2.74
CA LEU A 148 -4.14 13.66 -4.16
C LEU A 148 -5.08 12.81 -5.03
N ALA A 149 -5.26 11.55 -4.67
CA ALA A 149 -6.18 10.64 -5.36
C ALA A 149 -7.61 11.18 -5.37
N GLN A 150 -8.11 11.68 -4.23
CA GLN A 150 -9.42 12.31 -4.15
C GLN A 150 -9.51 13.53 -5.08
N LEU A 151 -8.50 14.40 -5.05
CA LEU A 151 -8.46 15.59 -5.92
C LEU A 151 -8.51 15.22 -7.40
N TYR A 152 -7.76 14.18 -7.83
CA TYR A 152 -7.73 13.75 -9.22
C TYR A 152 -9.03 13.06 -9.65
N TRP A 153 -9.69 12.36 -8.75
CA TRP A 153 -11.05 11.87 -9.00
C TRP A 153 -12.03 13.03 -9.20
N ASP A 154 -12.09 13.97 -8.27
CA ASP A 154 -13.05 15.09 -8.29
C ASP A 154 -12.85 16.02 -9.51
N LYS A 155 -11.58 16.21 -9.93
CA LYS A 155 -11.24 17.15 -11.02
C LYS A 155 -11.18 16.48 -12.38
N HIS A 156 -10.80 15.23 -12.46
CA HIS A 156 -10.42 14.58 -13.71
C HIS A 156 -11.09 13.23 -13.93
N GLY A 157 -11.81 12.68 -12.95
CA GLY A 157 -12.43 11.37 -13.04
C GLY A 157 -11.42 10.20 -13.04
N LEU A 158 -10.18 10.43 -12.59
CA LEU A 158 -9.18 9.38 -12.48
C LEU A 158 -9.49 8.50 -11.26
N GLU A 159 -10.02 7.30 -11.51
CA GLU A 159 -10.38 6.38 -10.44
C GLU A 159 -9.15 5.86 -9.69
N THR A 160 -9.22 5.87 -8.36
CA THR A 160 -8.14 5.34 -7.51
C THR A 160 -8.67 4.47 -6.38
N VAL A 161 -8.04 3.31 -6.19
CA VAL A 161 -8.16 2.52 -4.96
C VAL A 161 -6.88 2.71 -4.14
N SER A 162 -7.01 3.37 -2.99
CA SER A 162 -5.91 3.56 -2.02
C SER A 162 -5.94 2.42 -1.00
N VAL A 163 -4.91 1.57 -1.00
CA VAL A 163 -4.82 0.40 -0.13
C VAL A 163 -3.95 0.71 1.08
N ARG A 164 -4.54 0.85 2.27
CA ARG A 164 -3.80 0.95 3.54
C ARG A 164 -3.27 -0.42 3.93
N ILE A 165 -2.06 -0.72 3.50
CA ILE A 165 -1.39 -1.99 3.76
C ILE A 165 -0.88 -2.01 5.20
N GLY A 166 -1.18 -3.06 5.95
CA GLY A 166 -0.62 -3.29 7.29
C GLY A 166 0.82 -3.81 7.20
N SER A 167 0.96 -5.04 6.74
CA SER A 167 2.26 -5.66 6.43
C SER A 167 2.05 -6.75 5.38
N CYS A 168 2.90 -6.81 4.36
CA CYS A 168 2.82 -7.85 3.34
C CYS A 168 4.17 -8.54 3.20
N PHE A 169 4.25 -9.74 3.77
CA PHE A 169 5.44 -10.60 3.80
C PHE A 169 5.03 -12.05 3.58
N PRO A 170 5.94 -12.94 3.13
CA PRO A 170 5.65 -14.38 3.00
C PRO A 170 5.06 -15.00 4.26
N GLU A 171 5.58 -14.61 5.44
CA GLU A 171 5.09 -15.01 6.76
C GLU A 171 5.09 -13.81 7.71
N PRO A 172 4.21 -13.78 8.72
CA PRO A 172 4.29 -12.77 9.77
C PRO A 172 5.56 -12.98 10.61
N THR A 173 6.25 -11.89 10.95
CA THR A 173 7.53 -11.92 11.68
C THR A 173 7.44 -11.31 13.08
N SER A 174 6.28 -10.80 13.47
CA SER A 174 6.04 -10.24 14.80
C SER A 174 4.62 -10.50 15.29
N VAL A 175 4.44 -10.44 16.63
CA VAL A 175 3.10 -10.61 17.24
C VAL A 175 2.11 -9.57 16.72
N ARG A 176 2.55 -8.31 16.47
CA ARG A 176 1.71 -7.29 15.85
C ARG A 176 1.21 -7.73 14.47
N MET A 177 2.04 -8.38 13.67
CA MET A 177 1.66 -8.84 12.34
C MET A 177 0.54 -9.87 12.36
N LEU A 178 0.31 -10.60 13.47
CA LEU A 178 -0.84 -11.49 13.60
C LEU A 178 -2.17 -10.79 13.39
N SER A 179 -2.22 -9.48 13.56
CA SER A 179 -3.43 -8.67 13.41
C SER A 179 -3.49 -7.84 12.13
N VAL A 180 -2.37 -7.64 11.46
CA VAL A 180 -2.28 -6.71 10.31
C VAL A 180 -1.59 -7.32 9.09
N TRP A 181 -1.26 -8.61 9.14
CA TRP A 181 -0.59 -9.31 8.05
C TRP A 181 -1.52 -9.52 6.85
N MET A 182 -0.94 -9.38 5.69
CA MET A 182 -1.51 -9.74 4.41
C MET A 182 -0.54 -10.69 3.73
N SER A 183 -0.98 -11.90 3.40
CA SER A 183 -0.17 -12.82 2.62
C SER A 183 0.11 -12.24 1.23
N PRO A 184 1.20 -12.62 0.57
CA PRO A 184 1.42 -12.22 -0.83
C PRO A 184 0.26 -12.62 -1.75
N ALA A 185 -0.33 -13.80 -1.53
CA ALA A 185 -1.46 -14.28 -2.33
C ALA A 185 -2.71 -13.40 -2.11
N ASP A 186 -3.03 -13.03 -0.87
CA ASP A 186 -4.11 -12.10 -0.57
C ASP A 186 -3.80 -10.70 -1.08
N GLY A 187 -2.54 -10.27 -1.04
CA GLY A 187 -2.10 -9.03 -1.65
C GLY A 187 -2.40 -8.97 -3.14
N ALA A 188 -2.07 -10.04 -3.88
CA ALA A 188 -2.38 -10.14 -5.31
C ALA A 188 -3.90 -10.17 -5.58
N ARG A 189 -4.69 -10.90 -4.75
CA ARG A 189 -6.17 -10.90 -4.82
C ARG A 189 -6.74 -9.50 -4.64
N LEU A 190 -6.23 -8.76 -3.64
CA LEU A 190 -6.70 -7.40 -3.37
C LEU A 190 -6.35 -6.42 -4.49
N LEU A 191 -5.12 -6.48 -5.02
CA LEU A 191 -4.71 -5.65 -6.15
C LEU A 191 -5.52 -5.99 -7.40
N HIS A 192 -5.81 -7.27 -7.65
CA HIS A 192 -6.70 -7.69 -8.74
C HIS A 192 -8.12 -7.13 -8.55
N ALA A 193 -8.71 -7.27 -7.37
CA ALA A 193 -10.03 -6.70 -7.07
C ALA A 193 -10.04 -5.18 -7.27
N ALA A 194 -9.00 -4.48 -6.80
CA ALA A 194 -8.87 -3.03 -6.97
C ALA A 194 -8.73 -2.58 -8.44
N LEU A 195 -8.11 -3.41 -9.28
CA LEU A 195 -7.98 -3.14 -10.72
C LEU A 195 -9.27 -3.39 -11.50
N THR A 196 -10.11 -4.33 -11.06
CA THR A 196 -11.26 -4.83 -11.83
C THR A 196 -12.62 -4.39 -11.30
N ALA A 197 -12.71 -3.91 -10.05
CA ALA A 197 -13.96 -3.38 -9.50
C ALA A 197 -14.50 -2.21 -10.33
N GLU A 198 -15.81 -2.13 -10.48
CA GLU A 198 -16.47 -1.06 -11.25
C GLU A 198 -16.83 0.12 -10.36
N ASN A 199 -16.80 1.32 -10.93
CA ASN A 199 -17.28 2.56 -10.31
C ASN A 199 -16.65 2.84 -8.95
N VAL A 200 -15.34 2.64 -8.81
CA VAL A 200 -14.65 2.81 -7.52
C VAL A 200 -14.48 4.27 -7.12
N GLY A 201 -14.52 5.22 -8.08
CA GLY A 201 -14.22 6.62 -7.80
C GLY A 201 -12.87 6.79 -7.09
N HIS A 202 -12.86 7.47 -5.94
CA HIS A 202 -11.77 7.36 -4.96
C HIS A 202 -12.25 6.52 -3.78
N THR A 203 -11.68 5.34 -3.63
CA THR A 203 -12.00 4.42 -2.53
C THR A 203 -10.75 4.10 -1.72
N VAL A 204 -10.85 4.19 -0.38
CA VAL A 204 -9.79 3.74 0.54
C VAL A 204 -10.22 2.39 1.12
N VAL A 205 -9.28 1.44 1.20
CA VAL A 205 -9.51 0.12 1.79
C VAL A 205 -8.36 -0.29 2.70
N HIS A 206 -8.64 -1.14 3.68
CA HIS A 206 -7.59 -1.81 4.44
C HIS A 206 -7.09 -3.07 3.71
N GLY A 207 -5.76 -3.24 3.62
CA GLY A 207 -5.10 -4.40 3.05
C GLY A 207 -4.62 -5.36 4.14
N SER A 208 -5.34 -6.44 4.35
CA SER A 208 -5.02 -7.51 5.30
C SER A 208 -5.62 -8.83 4.85
N SER A 209 -5.03 -9.95 5.27
CA SER A 209 -5.64 -11.28 5.19
C SER A 209 -6.80 -11.43 6.17
N ALA A 210 -7.52 -12.56 6.14
CA ALA A 210 -8.64 -12.84 7.05
C ALA A 210 -8.13 -13.30 8.44
N ASN A 211 -7.22 -12.55 9.03
CA ASN A 211 -6.56 -12.91 10.27
C ASN A 211 -7.57 -13.09 11.43
N THR A 212 -7.44 -14.17 12.18
CA THR A 212 -8.24 -14.41 13.39
C THR A 212 -8.15 -13.26 14.39
N ARG A 213 -6.98 -12.57 14.46
CA ARG A 213 -6.69 -11.44 15.37
C ARG A 213 -6.79 -10.08 14.69
N LEU A 214 -7.59 -9.96 13.63
CA LEU A 214 -7.69 -8.79 12.77
C LEU A 214 -8.09 -7.51 13.52
N TRP A 215 -7.42 -6.39 13.21
CA TRP A 215 -7.79 -5.06 13.71
C TRP A 215 -8.67 -4.26 12.75
N TRP A 216 -8.68 -4.62 11.47
CA TRP A 216 -9.23 -3.81 10.38
C TRP A 216 -10.63 -4.25 9.97
N ASP A 217 -11.53 -3.31 9.78
CA ASP A 217 -12.76 -3.59 9.05
C ASP A 217 -12.44 -3.71 7.54
N LEU A 218 -12.70 -4.89 6.97
CA LEU A 218 -12.48 -5.18 5.55
C LEU A 218 -13.73 -4.96 4.68
N THR A 219 -14.79 -4.37 5.21
CA THR A 219 -16.06 -4.19 4.48
C THR A 219 -15.85 -3.44 3.16
N SER A 220 -15.07 -2.35 3.16
CA SER A 220 -14.77 -1.60 1.94
C SER A 220 -13.94 -2.39 0.93
N ALA A 221 -12.99 -3.21 1.38
CA ALA A 221 -12.22 -4.09 0.50
C ALA A 221 -13.09 -5.19 -0.11
N ARG A 222 -13.96 -5.80 0.70
CA ARG A 222 -14.93 -6.82 0.24
C ARG A 222 -15.93 -6.27 -0.76
N ALA A 223 -16.32 -5.00 -0.64
CA ALA A 223 -17.17 -4.33 -1.61
C ALA A 223 -16.53 -4.22 -3.01
N LEU A 224 -15.20 -4.27 -3.11
CA LEU A 224 -14.47 -4.36 -4.39
C LEU A 224 -14.43 -5.78 -4.97
N GLY A 225 -14.95 -6.79 -4.27
CA GLY A 225 -14.82 -8.20 -4.63
C GLY A 225 -13.59 -8.89 -4.03
N TYR A 226 -12.93 -8.26 -3.04
CA TYR A 226 -11.81 -8.88 -2.34
C TYR A 226 -12.29 -9.98 -1.37
N GLU A 227 -11.79 -11.18 -1.56
CA GLU A 227 -12.05 -12.32 -0.69
C GLU A 227 -10.71 -12.86 -0.14
N PRO A 228 -10.26 -12.37 1.05
CA PRO A 228 -9.05 -12.88 1.69
C PRO A 228 -9.22 -14.35 2.10
N GLN A 229 -8.16 -15.14 1.95
CA GLN A 229 -8.18 -16.59 2.17
C GLN A 229 -7.19 -17.06 3.22
N ASP A 230 -6.17 -16.25 3.52
CA ASP A 230 -5.10 -16.63 4.42
C ASP A 230 -5.32 -16.06 5.83
N ASP A 231 -4.70 -16.70 6.83
CA ASP A 231 -4.76 -16.32 8.24
C ASP A 231 -3.37 -16.44 8.86
N SER A 232 -3.04 -15.51 9.73
CA SER A 232 -1.80 -15.50 10.49
C SER A 232 -1.83 -16.39 11.75
N GLU A 233 -2.99 -16.89 12.17
CA GLU A 233 -3.14 -17.65 13.42
C GLU A 233 -2.23 -18.89 13.51
N PRO A 234 -1.91 -19.63 12.44
CA PRO A 234 -0.95 -20.74 12.50
C PRO A 234 0.45 -20.37 13.00
N TYR A 235 0.82 -19.09 12.95
CA TYR A 235 2.11 -18.57 13.42
C TYR A 235 2.06 -18.04 14.86
N ALA A 236 0.86 -17.94 15.48
CA ALA A 236 0.65 -17.23 16.74
C ALA A 236 1.41 -17.87 17.91
N GLU A 237 1.33 -19.20 18.08
CA GLU A 237 1.98 -19.91 19.19
C GLU A 237 3.48 -19.63 19.21
N LYS A 238 4.13 -19.77 18.06
CA LYS A 238 5.58 -19.56 17.93
C LYS A 238 5.96 -18.10 18.24
N LEU A 239 5.28 -17.14 17.60
CA LEU A 239 5.61 -15.72 17.74
C LEU A 239 5.38 -15.21 19.16
N ILE A 240 4.29 -15.63 19.81
CA ILE A 240 4.00 -15.23 21.20
C ILE A 240 5.02 -15.88 22.17
N ALA A 241 5.41 -17.12 21.93
CA ALA A 241 6.44 -17.77 22.76
C ALA A 241 7.82 -17.08 22.65
N GLU A 242 8.16 -16.58 21.46
CA GLU A 242 9.44 -15.91 21.19
C GLU A 242 9.49 -14.44 21.63
N GLN A 243 8.38 -13.70 21.50
CA GLN A 243 8.35 -12.24 21.64
C GLN A 243 7.47 -11.73 22.81
N GLY A 244 6.69 -12.61 23.43
CA GLY A 244 5.63 -12.22 24.37
C GLY A 244 4.39 -11.69 23.64
N ASP A 245 3.33 -11.45 24.40
CA ASP A 245 2.10 -10.85 23.85
C ASP A 245 2.22 -9.32 23.78
N LEU A 246 1.26 -8.68 23.09
CA LEU A 246 1.22 -7.22 22.99
C LEU A 246 0.83 -6.59 24.34
N ASP A 247 1.74 -5.79 24.89
CA ASP A 247 1.55 -5.04 26.12
C ASP A 247 0.79 -3.73 25.84
N PRO A 248 -0.42 -3.52 26.38
CA PRO A 248 -1.20 -2.31 26.14
C PRO A 248 -0.57 -1.04 26.76
N ASP A 249 0.31 -1.17 27.73
CA ASP A 249 1.02 -0.06 28.35
C ASP A 249 2.26 0.37 27.56
N ASN A 250 2.71 -0.45 26.61
CA ASN A 250 3.78 -0.09 25.67
C ASN A 250 3.19 0.70 24.48
N PRO A 251 3.59 1.98 24.27
CA PRO A 251 3.07 2.81 23.18
C PRO A 251 3.21 2.15 21.79
N ALA A 252 4.30 1.42 21.53
CA ALA A 252 4.50 0.70 20.27
C ALA A 252 3.51 -0.46 20.08
N HIS A 253 2.97 -1.03 21.16
CA HIS A 253 1.95 -2.08 21.12
C HIS A 253 0.52 -1.55 21.20
N ALA A 254 0.36 -0.33 21.73
CA ALA A 254 -0.94 0.29 21.96
C ALA A 254 -1.55 0.97 20.70
N HIS A 255 -0.73 1.19 19.66
CA HIS A 255 -1.13 1.93 18.47
C HIS A 255 -0.97 1.12 17.18
N LEU A 256 -1.71 1.53 16.15
CA LEU A 256 -1.71 0.87 14.83
C LEU A 256 -0.34 0.93 14.14
N GLY A 257 0.43 1.99 14.35
CA GLY A 257 1.74 2.21 13.74
C GLY A 257 2.86 1.33 14.31
N GLY A 258 2.64 0.69 15.46
CA GLY A 258 3.68 -0.12 16.08
C GLY A 258 4.87 0.73 16.54
N HIS A 259 6.09 0.25 16.35
CA HIS A 259 7.31 0.95 16.77
C HIS A 259 7.52 2.33 16.10
N PHE A 260 6.92 2.58 14.94
CA PHE A 260 7.00 3.89 14.29
C PHE A 260 6.45 5.05 15.16
N VAL A 261 5.54 4.78 16.09
CA VAL A 261 5.03 5.82 17.00
C VAL A 261 6.04 6.20 18.09
N THR A 262 7.04 5.34 18.34
CA THR A 262 8.06 5.55 19.38
C THR A 262 9.45 5.82 18.82
N ASP A 263 9.67 5.55 17.53
CA ASP A 263 10.94 5.84 16.89
C ASP A 263 11.15 7.37 16.84
N PRO A 264 12.38 7.82 17.15
CA PRO A 264 12.67 9.25 17.09
C PRO A 264 12.50 9.76 15.65
N PRO A 265 11.87 10.93 15.45
CA PRO A 265 11.74 11.51 14.13
C PRO A 265 13.11 11.87 13.55
N ILE A 266 13.29 11.64 12.25
CA ILE A 266 14.49 12.04 11.51
C ILE A 266 14.34 13.51 11.09
N TRP A 267 14.46 14.42 12.07
CA TRP A 267 14.43 15.87 11.80
C TRP A 267 15.80 16.35 11.30
N PRO A 268 15.85 17.24 10.31
CA PRO A 268 17.05 18.01 10.05
C PRO A 268 17.25 19.03 11.18
N TYR A 269 18.37 18.97 11.87
CA TYR A 269 18.79 19.99 12.84
C TYR A 269 19.84 20.90 12.20
#